data_f87ba13a27ede2299d1d496a0dd0a533
#
_entry.id   f87ba13a27ede2299d1d496a0dd0a533
#
_cell.length_a   1.000
_cell.length_b   1.000
_cell.length_c   1.000
_cell.angle_alpha   90.00
_cell.angle_beta   90.00
_cell.angle_gamma   90.00
#
_symmetry.space_group_name_H-M   'P 1'
#
loop_
_entity.id
_entity.type
_entity.pdbx_description
1 polymer ?
#
loop_
_entity_poly.entity_id
_entity_poly.type
_entity_poly.pdbx_seq_one_letter_code
_entity_poly.pdbx_strand_id
1 'polypeptide(L)'
;MKVLKRTKTFEVRLYMGSRKGYGEEQYASHHVVRAISEFQQKAKHDEPPIPVRLSPTTFVSKDYVEEGWEIAVVRYPLREDSDEDIIQWAGELAAMLMQRFQQEQISAVIRDELLVFSRE
;
A
#
# COMPACT_ATOMS: atom_id res chain seq x y z
N MET A 1 4.38 30.73 12.30
CA MET A 1 4.46 29.52 11.50
C MET A 1 4.44 29.88 10.02
N LYS A 2 5.27 29.20 9.22
CA LYS A 2 5.45 29.50 7.81
C LYS A 2 5.01 28.32 6.96
N VAL A 3 4.23 28.58 5.92
CA VAL A 3 3.84 27.54 4.96
C VAL A 3 4.94 27.44 3.91
N LEU A 4 5.56 26.25 3.79
CA LEU A 4 6.65 26.03 2.82
C LEU A 4 6.12 25.66 1.44
N LYS A 5 5.00 24.94 1.38
CA LYS A 5 4.43 24.52 0.12
C LYS A 5 2.94 24.20 0.28
N ARG A 6 2.18 24.48 -0.75
CA ARG A 6 0.78 24.03 -0.87
C ARG A 6 0.63 23.18 -2.11
N THR A 7 0.05 22.02 -1.95
CA THR A 7 -0.29 21.15 -3.07
C THR A 7 -1.52 20.33 -2.70
N LYS A 8 -2.23 19.84 -3.70
CA LYS A 8 -3.34 18.92 -3.44
C LYS A 8 -2.79 17.63 -2.90
N THR A 9 -3.38 17.15 -1.82
CA THR A 9 -3.03 15.82 -1.32
C THR A 9 -3.60 14.78 -2.27
N PHE A 10 -2.92 13.64 -2.33
CA PHE A 10 -3.40 12.50 -3.08
C PHE A 10 -2.81 11.25 -2.45
N GLU A 11 -3.63 10.24 -2.28
CA GLU A 11 -3.15 8.95 -1.77
C GLU A 11 -3.92 7.80 -2.40
N VAL A 12 -3.24 6.67 -2.50
CA VAL A 12 -3.84 5.38 -2.87
C VAL A 12 -3.78 4.50 -1.64
N ARG A 13 -4.92 4.03 -1.17
CA ARG A 13 -4.99 3.16 0.01
C ARG A 13 -5.19 1.73 -0.43
N LEU A 14 -4.22 0.88 -0.11
CA LEU A 14 -4.28 -0.55 -0.37
C LEU A 14 -4.75 -1.25 0.90
N TYR A 15 -5.53 -2.31 0.74
CA TYR A 15 -6.01 -3.11 1.87
C TYR A 15 -5.58 -4.56 1.68
N MET A 16 -4.86 -5.09 2.66
CA MET A 16 -4.30 -6.43 2.60
C MET A 16 -4.55 -7.16 3.92
N GLY A 17 -5.02 -8.41 3.83
CA GLY A 17 -5.16 -9.26 5.01
C GLY A 17 -3.83 -9.84 5.45
N SER A 18 -3.81 -10.40 6.66
CA SER A 18 -2.60 -10.98 7.25
C SER A 18 -2.43 -12.45 6.96
N ARG A 19 -3.46 -13.13 6.48
CA ARG A 19 -3.42 -14.58 6.28
C ARG A 19 -2.71 -14.94 4.98
N LYS A 20 -1.95 -16.02 5.03
CA LYS A 20 -1.25 -16.57 3.88
C LYS A 20 -2.28 -17.27 2.99
N GLY A 21 -2.65 -16.63 1.88
CA GLY A 21 -3.71 -17.11 1.02
C GLY A 21 -5.02 -17.26 1.78
N TYR A 22 -5.62 -18.42 1.73
CA TYR A 22 -6.82 -18.76 2.50
C TYR A 22 -6.52 -19.62 3.73
N GLY A 23 -5.23 -19.76 4.09
CA GLY A 23 -4.80 -20.57 5.22
C GLY A 23 -4.93 -19.87 6.56
N GLU A 24 -4.49 -20.56 7.61
CA GLU A 24 -4.53 -20.03 8.96
C GLU A 24 -3.25 -19.31 9.37
N GLU A 25 -2.15 -19.52 8.62
CA GLU A 25 -0.90 -18.82 8.89
C GLU A 25 -1.07 -17.33 8.66
N GLN A 26 -0.49 -16.55 9.55
CA GLN A 26 -0.60 -15.10 9.51
C GLN A 26 0.78 -14.47 9.43
N TYR A 27 0.86 -13.38 8.69
CA TYR A 27 2.04 -12.54 8.67
C TYR A 27 1.93 -11.48 9.76
N ALA A 28 3.08 -10.94 10.18
CA ALA A 28 3.15 -9.88 11.18
C ALA A 28 3.51 -8.56 10.52
N SER A 29 3.22 -7.45 11.22
CA SER A 29 3.50 -6.11 10.68
C SER A 29 4.95 -5.90 10.29
N HIS A 30 5.91 -6.46 11.06
CA HIS A 30 7.33 -6.27 10.74
C HIS A 30 7.73 -6.92 9.41
N HIS A 31 7.04 -8.00 8.99
CA HIS A 31 7.26 -8.59 7.67
C HIS A 31 6.85 -7.63 6.57
N VAL A 32 5.70 -6.97 6.76
CA VAL A 32 5.16 -6.03 5.78
C VAL A 32 6.05 -4.78 5.69
N VAL A 33 6.47 -4.25 6.84
CA VAL A 33 7.37 -3.10 6.90
C VAL A 33 8.66 -3.39 6.14
N ARG A 34 9.26 -4.57 6.36
CA ARG A 34 10.49 -4.98 5.68
C ARG A 34 10.30 -5.07 4.17
N ALA A 35 9.21 -5.67 3.74
CA ALA A 35 8.92 -5.83 2.30
C ALA A 35 8.75 -4.47 1.63
N ILE A 36 8.02 -3.55 2.25
CA ILE A 36 7.83 -2.20 1.72
C ILE A 36 9.15 -1.46 1.66
N SER A 37 9.95 -1.55 2.71
CA SER A 37 11.26 -0.89 2.77
C SER A 37 12.19 -1.40 1.66
N GLU A 38 12.23 -2.70 1.45
CA GLU A 38 13.03 -3.30 0.38
C GLU A 38 12.56 -2.85 -1.01
N PHE A 39 11.24 -2.74 -1.19
CA PHE A 39 10.66 -2.26 -2.43
C PHE A 39 11.07 -0.81 -2.71
N GLN A 40 11.03 0.04 -1.68
CA GLN A 40 11.45 1.44 -1.79
C GLN A 40 12.93 1.58 -2.13
N GLN A 41 13.78 0.67 -1.61
CA GLN A 41 15.22 0.69 -1.86
C GLN A 41 15.59 0.36 -3.30
N LYS A 42 14.69 -0.28 -4.04
CA LYS A 42 14.92 -0.58 -5.46
C LYS A 42 14.63 0.61 -6.37
N ALA A 43 14.10 1.71 -5.81
CA ALA A 43 13.90 2.93 -6.58
C ALA A 43 15.24 3.55 -6.98
N LYS A 44 15.21 4.43 -7.98
CA LYS A 44 16.41 5.12 -8.45
C LYS A 44 17.05 5.90 -7.31
N HIS A 45 18.38 5.81 -7.22
CA HIS A 45 19.15 6.36 -6.09
C HIS A 45 19.05 7.88 -5.95
N ASP A 46 18.79 8.59 -7.02
CA ASP A 46 18.74 10.05 -7.03
C ASP A 46 17.34 10.62 -6.74
N GLU A 47 16.35 9.76 -6.52
CA GLU A 47 15.00 10.17 -6.21
C GLU A 47 14.63 9.69 -4.81
N PRO A 48 14.00 10.56 -3.97
CA PRO A 48 13.48 10.08 -2.71
C PRO A 48 12.36 9.07 -2.96
N PRO A 49 12.20 8.04 -2.13
CA PRO A 49 11.12 7.09 -2.32
C PRO A 49 9.77 7.75 -2.07
N ILE A 50 8.72 7.20 -2.69
CA ILE A 50 7.36 7.63 -2.41
C ILE A 50 6.99 7.11 -1.01
N PRO A 51 6.56 7.99 -0.09
CA PRO A 51 6.27 7.54 1.28
C PRO A 51 5.06 6.64 1.34
N VAL A 52 5.13 5.68 2.26
CA VAL A 52 4.06 4.71 2.49
C VAL A 52 3.70 4.74 3.96
N ARG A 53 2.41 4.84 4.26
CA ARG A 53 1.92 4.77 5.63
C ARG A 53 1.26 3.41 5.85
N LEU A 54 1.67 2.71 6.90
CA LEU A 54 1.14 1.41 7.25
C LEU A 54 0.31 1.52 8.52
N SER A 55 -0.93 1.06 8.48
CA SER A 55 -1.82 1.08 9.63
C SER A 55 -2.44 -0.29 9.84
N PRO A 56 -2.28 -0.90 11.03
CA PRO A 56 -3.00 -2.13 11.35
C PRO A 56 -4.51 -1.89 11.27
N THR A 57 -5.22 -2.86 10.71
CA THR A 57 -6.65 -2.75 10.48
C THR A 57 -7.30 -4.11 10.75
N THR A 58 -8.48 -4.09 11.38
CA THR A 58 -9.27 -5.29 11.58
C THR A 58 -10.44 -5.27 10.61
N PHE A 59 -10.52 -6.28 9.76
CA PHE A 59 -11.63 -6.42 8.81
C PHE A 59 -12.69 -7.33 9.42
N VAL A 60 -13.90 -6.87 9.47
CA VAL A 60 -15.02 -7.60 10.08
C VAL A 60 -16.15 -7.75 9.06
N SER A 61 -16.58 -8.98 8.84
CA SER A 61 -17.73 -9.28 7.98
C SER A 61 -18.52 -10.44 8.62
N LYS A 62 -19.59 -10.10 9.33
CA LYS A 62 -20.39 -11.06 10.12
C LYS A 62 -19.50 -11.86 11.07
N ASP A 63 -19.38 -13.17 10.80
CA ASP A 63 -18.61 -14.08 11.64
C ASP A 63 -17.14 -14.16 11.26
N TYR A 64 -16.74 -13.47 10.20
CA TYR A 64 -15.37 -13.49 9.72
C TYR A 64 -14.63 -12.24 10.21
N VAL A 65 -13.54 -12.46 10.88
CA VAL A 65 -12.66 -11.39 11.37
C VAL A 65 -11.23 -11.69 10.92
N GLU A 66 -10.60 -10.72 10.29
CA GLU A 66 -9.22 -10.85 9.86
C GLU A 66 -8.43 -9.61 10.20
N GLU A 67 -7.28 -9.77 10.84
CA GLU A 67 -6.32 -8.70 10.99
C GLU A 67 -5.60 -8.46 9.66
N GLY A 68 -5.23 -7.22 9.42
CA GLY A 68 -4.50 -6.87 8.21
C GLY A 68 -4.01 -5.44 8.27
N TRP A 69 -3.85 -4.81 7.11
CA TRP A 69 -3.28 -3.48 7.03
C TRP A 69 -3.95 -2.63 5.97
N GLU A 70 -4.03 -1.34 6.27
CA GLU A 70 -4.20 -0.29 5.29
C GLU A 70 -2.82 0.24 4.95
N ILE A 71 -2.48 0.24 3.67
CA ILE A 71 -1.17 0.65 3.18
C ILE A 71 -1.40 1.83 2.24
N ALA A 72 -1.07 3.03 2.69
CA ALA A 72 -1.34 4.25 1.93
C ALA A 72 -0.07 4.73 1.23
N VAL A 73 -0.14 4.83 -0.09
CA VAL A 73 0.89 5.45 -0.90
C VAL A 73 0.52 6.92 -1.03
N VAL A 74 1.39 7.79 -0.52
CA VAL A 74 1.05 9.20 -0.28
C VAL A 74 1.89 10.09 -1.18
N ARG A 75 1.28 11.16 -1.72
CA ARG A 75 2.03 12.19 -2.45
C ARG A 75 3.08 12.82 -1.53
N TYR A 76 4.34 12.78 -1.94
CA TYR A 76 5.42 13.39 -1.19
C TYR A 76 5.55 14.86 -1.60
N PRO A 77 5.47 15.82 -0.64
CA PRO A 77 5.42 17.25 -0.98
C PRO A 77 6.61 17.75 -1.78
N LEU A 78 7.78 17.12 -1.65
CA LEU A 78 9.01 17.55 -2.31
C LEU A 78 9.25 16.86 -3.67
N ARG A 79 8.30 16.04 -4.12
CA ARG A 79 8.32 15.39 -5.43
C ARG A 79 7.20 15.97 -6.28
N GLU A 80 7.41 15.95 -7.59
CA GLU A 80 6.39 16.38 -8.54
C GLU A 80 5.80 15.17 -9.27
N ASP A 81 5.25 14.24 -8.51
CA ASP A 81 4.59 13.07 -9.09
C ASP A 81 3.16 13.42 -9.49
N SER A 82 2.77 12.98 -10.68
CA SER A 82 1.38 13.06 -11.09
C SER A 82 0.54 12.02 -10.34
N ASP A 83 -0.77 12.20 -10.33
CA ASP A 83 -1.68 11.19 -9.75
C ASP A 83 -1.45 9.83 -10.41
N GLU A 84 -1.27 9.81 -11.73
CA GLU A 84 -1.03 8.58 -12.50
C GLU A 84 0.26 7.89 -12.10
N ASP A 85 1.32 8.66 -11.81
CA ASP A 85 2.59 8.09 -11.34
C ASP A 85 2.41 7.39 -9.99
N ILE A 86 1.65 8.02 -9.08
CA ILE A 86 1.38 7.45 -7.76
C ILE A 86 0.53 6.19 -7.89
N ILE A 87 -0.47 6.21 -8.77
CA ILE A 87 -1.32 5.05 -9.02
C ILE A 87 -0.50 3.89 -9.59
N GLN A 88 0.38 4.18 -10.55
CA GLN A 88 1.23 3.15 -11.14
C GLN A 88 2.17 2.55 -10.11
N TRP A 89 2.80 3.38 -9.29
CA TRP A 89 3.70 2.91 -8.24
C TRP A 89 2.96 2.08 -7.21
N ALA A 90 1.74 2.50 -6.84
CA ALA A 90 0.89 1.73 -5.92
C ALA A 90 0.53 0.37 -6.51
N GLY A 91 0.27 0.30 -7.82
CA GLY A 91 0.00 -0.96 -8.52
C GLY A 91 1.20 -1.90 -8.49
N GLU A 92 2.41 -1.36 -8.69
CA GLU A 92 3.63 -2.16 -8.59
C GLU A 92 3.86 -2.65 -7.16
N LEU A 93 3.61 -1.80 -6.18
CA LEU A 93 3.68 -2.19 -4.77
C LEU A 93 2.67 -3.30 -4.47
N ALA A 94 1.43 -3.16 -4.94
CA ALA A 94 0.40 -4.16 -4.73
C ALA A 94 0.80 -5.51 -5.36
N ALA A 95 1.38 -5.50 -6.55
CA ALA A 95 1.85 -6.72 -7.21
C ALA A 95 2.92 -7.42 -6.38
N MET A 96 3.89 -6.65 -5.85
CA MET A 96 4.93 -7.20 -4.99
C MET A 96 4.33 -7.80 -3.71
N LEU A 97 3.40 -7.09 -3.09
CA LEU A 97 2.77 -7.55 -1.85
C LEU A 97 1.95 -8.83 -2.08
N MET A 98 1.19 -8.90 -3.18
CA MET A 98 0.43 -10.10 -3.49
C MET A 98 1.34 -11.32 -3.66
N GLN A 99 2.44 -11.15 -4.36
CA GLN A 99 3.38 -12.24 -4.57
C GLN A 99 4.07 -12.64 -3.26
N ARG A 100 4.60 -11.67 -2.54
CA ARG A 100 5.40 -11.95 -1.33
C ARG A 100 4.58 -12.51 -0.19
N PHE A 101 3.34 -12.04 -0.03
CA PHE A 101 2.47 -12.45 1.06
C PHE A 101 1.35 -13.39 0.62
N GLN A 102 1.48 -13.93 -0.58
CA GLN A 102 0.56 -14.96 -1.13
C GLN A 102 -0.90 -14.53 -1.03
N GLN A 103 -1.14 -13.28 -1.38
CA GLN A 103 -2.49 -12.72 -1.44
C GLN A 103 -3.04 -12.90 -2.85
N GLU A 104 -4.27 -13.38 -2.96
CA GLU A 104 -4.93 -13.54 -4.26
C GLU A 104 -5.43 -12.20 -4.78
N GLN A 105 -5.82 -11.30 -3.88
CA GLN A 105 -6.33 -9.99 -4.23
C GLN A 105 -5.90 -8.95 -3.22
N ILE A 106 -5.72 -7.72 -3.70
CA ILE A 106 -5.57 -6.53 -2.87
C ILE A 106 -6.52 -5.50 -3.44
N SER A 107 -7.36 -4.91 -2.59
CA SER A 107 -8.22 -3.82 -2.99
C SER A 107 -7.52 -2.48 -2.77
N ALA A 108 -7.88 -1.49 -3.59
CA ALA A 108 -7.32 -0.15 -3.48
C ALA A 108 -8.44 0.89 -3.60
N VAL A 109 -8.36 1.90 -2.75
CA VAL A 109 -9.25 3.05 -2.86
C VAL A 109 -8.45 4.20 -3.46
N ILE A 110 -8.94 4.73 -4.59
CA ILE A 110 -8.32 5.82 -5.33
C ILE A 110 -9.40 6.87 -5.55
N ARG A 111 -9.30 8.00 -4.86
CA ARG A 111 -10.35 9.03 -4.87
C ARG A 111 -11.67 8.41 -4.37
N ASP A 112 -12.68 8.36 -5.23
CA ASP A 112 -13.97 7.74 -4.92
C ASP A 112 -14.15 6.38 -5.61
N GLU A 113 -13.07 5.82 -6.18
CA GLU A 113 -13.12 4.54 -6.86
C GLU A 113 -12.48 3.44 -6.03
N LEU A 114 -13.06 2.26 -6.08
CA LEU A 114 -12.48 1.05 -5.52
C LEU A 114 -11.96 0.18 -6.66
N LEU A 115 -10.68 -0.16 -6.60
CA LEU A 115 -10.07 -1.09 -7.54
C LEU A 115 -9.70 -2.36 -6.80
N VAL A 116 -9.79 -3.48 -7.47
CA VAL A 116 -9.36 -4.76 -6.93
C VAL A 116 -8.30 -5.33 -7.88
N PHE A 117 -7.10 -5.50 -7.34
CA PHE A 117 -6.03 -6.16 -8.08
C PHE A 117 -6.07 -7.65 -7.80
N SER A 118 -5.86 -8.45 -8.83
CA SER A 118 -5.81 -9.91 -8.71
C SER A 118 -4.50 -10.42 -9.29
N ARG A 119 -4.00 -11.50 -8.72
CA ARG A 119 -2.77 -12.13 -9.24
C ARG A 119 -2.98 -12.85 -10.58
N GLU A 120 -4.21 -13.11 -10.94
CA GLU A 120 -4.53 -13.77 -12.20
C GLU A 120 -4.57 -12.82 -13.37
#